data_f5b637cada7e0dc030c3b75b7e91c7a5
#
_entry.id   f5b637cada7e0dc030c3b75b7e91c7a5
#
_cell.length_a   1.000
_cell.length_b   1.000
_cell.length_c   1.000
_cell.angle_alpha   90.00
_cell.angle_beta   90.00
_cell.angle_gamma   90.00
#
_symmetry.space_group_name_H-M   'P 1'
#
loop_
_entity.id
_entity.type
_entity.pdbx_description
1 polymer ?
#
loop_
_entity_poly.entity_id
_entity_poly.type
_entity_poly.pdbx_seq_one_letter_code
_entity_poly.pdbx_strand_id
1 'polypeptide(L)'
;DENESAKERYKIPYGAEINVNEGAAIKSGELLATWDPLNHPIISEVKGKVNLKDMENGITIREVTDELTGLSSVEILDASERTSAGKDMNPMVVITDAKGKEVMLPGGKRPAEYKLEQKSLVNVTDGQSIEIGDVLARIPKESSKTRDITGGLPRVADLFEARQPKEVAILAEISGVVSWGKETKGKRRLVLTGKEGKEEITR
;
A
#
# COMPACT_ATOMS: atom_id res chain seq x y z
N ASP A 1 -18.92 18.49 17.19
CA ASP A 1 -19.60 19.76 17.45
C ASP A 1 -20.59 19.56 18.59
N GLU A 2 -20.79 20.57 19.44
CA GLU A 2 -21.73 20.52 20.60
C GLU A 2 -23.18 20.14 20.20
N ASN A 3 -23.49 20.15 18.90
CA ASN A 3 -24.79 19.79 18.32
C ASN A 3 -24.82 18.41 17.63
N GLU A 4 -23.82 17.52 17.86
CA GLU A 4 -23.71 16.19 17.26
C GLU A 4 -23.76 16.14 15.72
N SER A 5 -23.58 17.26 15.03
CA SER A 5 -23.54 17.28 13.57
C SER A 5 -22.14 16.98 13.04
N ALA A 6 -22.04 16.00 12.13
CA ALA A 6 -20.78 15.65 11.49
C ALA A 6 -20.34 16.79 10.56
N LYS A 7 -19.20 17.44 10.87
CA LYS A 7 -18.61 18.49 10.02
C LYS A 7 -17.87 17.90 8.82
N GLU A 8 -17.13 16.82 9.06
CA GLU A 8 -16.29 16.18 8.06
C GLU A 8 -16.37 14.66 8.21
N ARG A 9 -16.26 13.93 7.10
CA ARG A 9 -16.28 12.48 7.06
C ARG A 9 -15.22 11.96 6.10
N TYR A 10 -14.29 11.18 6.63
CA TYR A 10 -13.20 10.57 5.88
C TYR A 10 -13.34 9.06 5.86
N LYS A 11 -13.17 8.46 4.68
CA LYS A 11 -13.09 6.99 4.55
C LYS A 11 -11.64 6.58 4.72
N ILE A 12 -11.40 5.72 5.69
CA ILE A 12 -10.07 5.18 5.99
C ILE A 12 -9.96 3.81 5.30
N PRO A 13 -8.87 3.53 4.56
CA PRO A 13 -8.66 2.23 3.94
C PRO A 13 -8.36 1.16 5.01
N TYR A 14 -8.64 -0.10 4.64
CA TYR A 14 -8.27 -1.25 5.47
C TYR A 14 -6.75 -1.31 5.70
N GLY A 15 -6.36 -1.61 6.94
CA GLY A 15 -4.95 -1.68 7.33
C GLY A 15 -4.31 -0.32 7.61
N ALA A 16 -5.08 0.76 7.68
CA ALA A 16 -4.60 2.05 8.15
C ALA A 16 -4.48 2.06 9.69
N GLU A 17 -3.45 2.73 10.16
CA GLU A 17 -3.21 2.98 11.58
C GLU A 17 -3.95 4.26 11.99
N ILE A 18 -4.81 4.15 13.00
CA ILE A 18 -5.59 5.29 13.52
C ILE A 18 -4.83 5.90 14.68
N ASN A 19 -4.49 7.20 14.57
CA ASN A 19 -3.66 7.92 15.53
C ASN A 19 -4.48 8.64 16.61
N VAL A 20 -5.81 8.59 16.52
CA VAL A 20 -6.70 9.31 17.45
C VAL A 20 -7.73 8.36 18.06
N ASN A 21 -8.12 8.64 19.29
CA ASN A 21 -9.14 7.88 19.99
C ASN A 21 -10.54 8.47 19.74
N GLU A 22 -11.57 7.62 19.89
CA GLU A 22 -12.96 8.06 19.83
C GLU A 22 -13.23 9.12 20.91
N GLY A 23 -13.92 10.20 20.54
CA GLY A 23 -14.22 11.31 21.44
C GLY A 23 -13.08 12.28 21.73
N ALA A 24 -11.89 12.08 21.16
CA ALA A 24 -10.77 12.99 21.35
C ALA A 24 -11.01 14.34 20.65
N ALA A 25 -10.64 15.43 21.33
CA ALA A 25 -10.65 16.77 20.73
C ALA A 25 -9.45 16.92 19.80
N ILE A 26 -9.71 17.19 18.51
CA ILE A 26 -8.69 17.34 17.47
C ILE A 26 -8.56 18.79 17.03
N LYS A 27 -7.35 19.15 16.58
CA LYS A 27 -7.04 20.46 16.02
C LYS A 27 -6.93 20.40 14.49
N SER A 28 -7.09 21.53 13.84
CA SER A 28 -6.87 21.62 12.39
C SER A 28 -5.41 21.28 12.04
N GLY A 29 -5.21 20.37 11.09
CA GLY A 29 -3.90 19.87 10.68
C GLY A 29 -3.35 18.68 11.49
N GLU A 30 -4.10 18.17 12.46
CA GLU A 30 -3.71 16.99 13.23
C GLU A 30 -3.86 15.71 12.39
N LEU A 31 -2.88 14.80 12.54
CA LEU A 31 -2.83 13.54 11.80
C LEU A 31 -3.80 12.52 12.41
N LEU A 32 -4.86 12.17 11.68
CA LEU A 32 -5.90 11.27 12.15
C LEU A 32 -5.58 9.80 11.88
N ALA A 33 -5.03 9.51 10.71
CA ALA A 33 -4.68 8.15 10.30
C ALA A 33 -3.50 8.14 9.34
N THR A 34 -2.75 7.04 9.37
CA THR A 34 -1.60 6.80 8.50
C THR A 34 -1.78 5.48 7.75
N TRP A 35 -1.45 5.43 6.47
CA TRP A 35 -1.43 4.19 5.69
C TRP A 35 -0.39 4.24 4.60
N ASP A 36 -0.02 3.06 4.11
CA ASP A 36 0.85 2.92 2.94
C ASP A 36 -0.01 2.95 1.65
N PRO A 37 0.16 3.95 0.78
CA PRO A 37 -0.59 4.04 -0.47
C PRO A 37 -0.12 3.03 -1.53
N LEU A 38 1.09 2.50 -1.40
CA LEU A 38 1.75 1.63 -2.38
C LEU A 38 1.48 0.15 -2.14
N ASN A 39 1.10 -0.23 -0.91
CA ASN A 39 0.84 -1.60 -0.54
C ASN A 39 -0.57 -1.75 0.05
N HIS A 40 -1.10 -2.97 -0.05
CA HIS A 40 -2.30 -3.39 0.66
C HIS A 40 -1.88 -4.39 1.73
N PRO A 41 -1.92 -4.04 3.04
CA PRO A 41 -1.51 -4.95 4.08
C PRO A 41 -2.58 -6.02 4.34
N ILE A 42 -2.13 -7.24 4.62
CA ILE A 42 -2.93 -8.29 5.23
C ILE A 42 -2.58 -8.29 6.72
N ILE A 43 -3.55 -7.97 7.57
CA ILE A 43 -3.36 -7.86 9.02
C ILE A 43 -4.03 -9.02 9.76
N SER A 44 -3.46 -9.39 10.91
CA SER A 44 -4.03 -10.43 11.77
C SER A 44 -5.22 -9.89 12.57
N GLU A 45 -6.34 -10.61 12.52
CA GLU A 45 -7.53 -10.31 13.32
C GLU A 45 -7.53 -11.04 14.68
N VAL A 46 -6.58 -11.95 14.87
CA VAL A 46 -6.44 -12.77 16.08
C VAL A 46 -4.99 -12.87 16.52
N LYS A 47 -4.78 -13.13 17.82
CA LYS A 47 -3.46 -13.42 18.35
C LYS A 47 -3.16 -14.91 18.30
N GLY A 48 -1.90 -15.28 18.09
CA GLY A 48 -1.47 -16.66 18.09
C GLY A 48 -0.08 -16.84 17.54
N LYS A 49 0.20 -18.06 17.06
CA LYS A 49 1.45 -18.38 16.37
C LYS A 49 1.20 -18.58 14.89
N VAL A 50 2.09 -18.05 14.09
CA VAL A 50 2.09 -18.21 12.64
C VAL A 50 2.46 -19.63 12.27
N ASN A 51 1.68 -20.22 11.37
CA ASN A 51 2.01 -21.46 10.67
C ASN A 51 1.90 -21.18 9.16
N LEU A 52 3.01 -21.38 8.44
CA LEU A 52 3.09 -21.15 7.01
C LEU A 52 2.76 -22.46 6.28
N LYS A 53 1.62 -22.48 5.55
CA LYS A 53 1.22 -23.62 4.73
C LYS A 53 1.55 -23.40 3.26
N ASP A 54 1.99 -24.46 2.57
CA ASP A 54 2.30 -24.47 1.14
C ASP A 54 3.34 -23.43 0.71
N MET A 55 4.28 -23.10 1.61
CA MET A 55 5.37 -22.18 1.34
C MET A 55 6.68 -22.93 1.22
N GLU A 56 7.07 -23.27 0.00
CA GLU A 56 8.32 -23.96 -0.30
C GLU A 56 9.21 -23.08 -1.17
N ASN A 57 10.46 -22.89 -0.71
CA ASN A 57 11.43 -22.05 -1.41
C ASN A 57 11.78 -22.63 -2.81
N GLY A 58 11.73 -21.78 -3.83
CA GLY A 58 11.93 -22.16 -5.24
C GLY A 58 10.71 -22.83 -5.91
N ILE A 59 9.64 -23.12 -5.17
CA ILE A 59 8.41 -23.74 -5.70
C ILE A 59 7.25 -22.74 -5.66
N THR A 60 6.96 -22.19 -4.49
CA THR A 60 5.86 -21.24 -4.26
C THR A 60 6.33 -19.88 -3.77
N ILE A 61 7.52 -19.83 -3.19
CA ILE A 61 8.12 -18.61 -2.65
C ILE A 61 9.54 -18.41 -3.16
N ARG A 62 9.99 -17.14 -3.15
CA ARG A 62 11.35 -16.71 -3.46
C ARG A 62 11.84 -15.73 -2.40
N GLU A 63 13.05 -15.88 -1.94
CA GLU A 63 13.71 -14.87 -1.12
C GLU A 63 14.20 -13.72 -2.03
N VAL A 64 13.78 -12.51 -1.71
CA VAL A 64 14.20 -11.28 -2.37
C VAL A 64 14.94 -10.43 -1.35
N THR A 65 16.19 -10.11 -1.64
CA THR A 65 16.95 -9.17 -0.82
C THR A 65 16.90 -7.79 -1.45
N ASP A 66 16.43 -6.82 -0.69
CA ASP A 66 16.47 -5.42 -1.10
C ASP A 66 17.93 -4.93 -1.05
N GLU A 67 18.49 -4.59 -2.21
CA GLU A 67 19.87 -4.14 -2.35
C GLU A 67 20.16 -2.82 -1.61
N LEU A 68 19.12 -1.99 -1.37
CA LEU A 68 19.28 -0.69 -0.70
C LEU A 68 19.25 -0.82 0.82
N THR A 69 18.39 -1.69 1.34
CA THR A 69 18.19 -1.85 2.79
C THR A 69 18.92 -3.08 3.35
N GLY A 70 19.33 -4.02 2.50
CA GLY A 70 19.92 -5.30 2.89
C GLY A 70 18.94 -6.25 3.58
N LEU A 71 17.65 -5.94 3.62
CA LEU A 71 16.62 -6.75 4.23
C LEU A 71 16.14 -7.83 3.26
N SER A 72 16.11 -9.06 3.73
CA SER A 72 15.52 -10.18 2.98
C SER A 72 14.03 -10.27 3.28
N SER A 73 13.23 -10.36 2.24
CA SER A 73 11.79 -10.59 2.29
C SER A 73 11.41 -11.81 1.46
N VAL A 74 10.32 -12.46 1.82
CA VAL A 74 9.80 -13.63 1.11
C VAL A 74 8.67 -13.20 0.19
N GLU A 75 8.84 -13.41 -1.11
CA GLU A 75 7.85 -13.09 -2.13
C GLU A 75 7.12 -14.36 -2.59
N ILE A 76 5.81 -14.28 -2.75
CA ILE A 76 4.99 -15.35 -3.35
C ILE A 76 5.12 -15.31 -4.87
N LEU A 77 5.58 -16.43 -5.44
CA LEU A 77 5.75 -16.56 -6.89
C LEU A 77 4.41 -16.51 -7.64
N ASP A 78 4.44 -15.90 -8.83
CA ASP A 78 3.32 -15.96 -9.77
C ASP A 78 3.03 -17.41 -10.19
N ALA A 79 1.78 -17.73 -10.49
CA ALA A 79 1.39 -19.08 -10.94
C ALA A 79 2.11 -19.52 -12.21
N SER A 80 2.49 -18.57 -13.06
CA SER A 80 3.27 -18.84 -14.30
C SER A 80 4.74 -19.19 -14.04
N GLU A 81 5.30 -18.72 -12.92
CA GLU A 81 6.70 -18.94 -12.52
C GLU A 81 6.86 -20.20 -11.67
N ARG A 82 5.76 -20.75 -11.13
CA ARG A 82 5.77 -21.94 -10.29
C ARG A 82 6.09 -23.19 -11.11
N THR A 83 6.84 -24.10 -10.49
CA THR A 83 7.06 -25.44 -11.05
C THR A 83 5.73 -26.22 -11.14
N SER A 84 5.71 -27.30 -11.91
CA SER A 84 4.53 -28.16 -12.03
C SER A 84 4.02 -28.68 -10.68
N ALA A 85 4.92 -28.93 -9.72
CA ALA A 85 4.60 -29.36 -8.36
C ALA A 85 3.92 -28.24 -7.53
N GLY A 86 4.23 -26.98 -7.81
CA GLY A 86 3.68 -25.82 -7.05
C GLY A 86 2.39 -25.26 -7.60
N LYS A 87 1.89 -25.77 -8.75
CA LYS A 87 0.66 -25.23 -9.37
C LYS A 87 -0.60 -25.42 -8.54
N ASP A 88 -0.69 -26.54 -7.82
CA ASP A 88 -1.85 -26.90 -6.98
C ASP A 88 -1.69 -26.41 -5.52
N MET A 89 -0.52 -25.85 -5.18
CA MET A 89 -0.24 -25.33 -3.86
C MET A 89 -0.83 -23.92 -3.67
N ASN A 90 -1.42 -23.69 -2.50
CA ASN A 90 -2.03 -22.41 -2.15
C ASN A 90 -1.33 -21.82 -0.93
N PRO A 91 -0.32 -20.96 -1.12
CA PRO A 91 0.39 -20.31 -0.03
C PRO A 91 -0.57 -19.57 0.90
N MET A 92 -0.53 -19.88 2.20
CA MET A 92 -1.38 -19.24 3.19
C MET A 92 -0.71 -19.14 4.55
N VAL A 93 -1.12 -18.15 5.31
CA VAL A 93 -0.76 -17.99 6.73
C VAL A 93 -1.93 -18.49 7.56
N VAL A 94 -1.67 -19.42 8.45
CA VAL A 94 -2.65 -19.93 9.40
C VAL A 94 -2.21 -19.57 10.81
N ILE A 95 -3.15 -19.11 11.62
CA ILE A 95 -2.85 -18.77 13.01
C ILE A 95 -3.28 -19.91 13.91
N THR A 96 -2.35 -20.37 14.75
CA THR A 96 -2.53 -21.47 15.68
C THR A 96 -2.38 -21.01 17.13
N ASP A 97 -3.00 -21.74 18.04
CA ASP A 97 -2.79 -21.58 19.47
C ASP A 97 -1.48 -22.24 19.95
N ALA A 98 -1.17 -22.14 21.24
CA ALA A 98 0.02 -22.76 21.83
C ALA A 98 0.02 -24.29 21.73
N LYS A 99 -1.11 -24.92 21.42
CA LYS A 99 -1.27 -26.37 21.25
C LYS A 99 -1.24 -26.80 19.78
N GLY A 100 -1.03 -25.87 18.84
CA GLY A 100 -1.02 -26.13 17.40
C GLY A 100 -2.40 -26.27 16.77
N LYS A 101 -3.48 -25.93 17.50
CA LYS A 101 -4.84 -25.93 16.96
C LYS A 101 -5.12 -24.57 16.29
N GLU A 102 -5.81 -24.60 15.16
CA GLU A 102 -6.20 -23.39 14.43
C GLU A 102 -7.12 -22.50 15.27
N VAL A 103 -6.78 -21.21 15.34
CA VAL A 103 -7.57 -20.19 16.03
C VAL A 103 -8.71 -19.77 15.11
N MET A 104 -9.90 -19.55 15.68
CA MET A 104 -11.06 -19.11 14.91
C MET A 104 -11.11 -17.58 14.84
N LEU A 105 -11.54 -17.05 13.69
CA LEU A 105 -11.80 -15.61 13.53
C LEU A 105 -12.91 -15.11 14.47
N PRO A 106 -12.97 -13.81 14.79
CA PRO A 106 -14.05 -13.21 15.54
C PRO A 106 -15.40 -13.55 14.88
N GLY A 107 -16.30 -14.21 15.64
CA GLY A 107 -17.56 -14.77 15.12
C GLY A 107 -17.60 -16.29 15.01
N GLY A 108 -16.47 -17.00 15.22
CA GLY A 108 -16.39 -18.45 15.48
C GLY A 108 -16.74 -19.38 14.32
N LYS A 109 -16.92 -18.89 13.10
CA LYS A 109 -17.38 -19.67 11.93
C LYS A 109 -16.25 -20.11 10.98
N ARG A 110 -15.11 -19.48 11.01
CA ARG A 110 -13.99 -19.74 10.09
C ARG A 110 -12.66 -19.76 10.85
N PRO A 111 -11.73 -20.65 10.49
CA PRO A 111 -10.38 -20.57 11.02
C PRO A 111 -9.66 -19.30 10.52
N ALA A 112 -8.68 -18.86 11.29
CA ALA A 112 -7.85 -17.72 10.92
C ALA A 112 -6.83 -18.13 9.87
N GLU A 113 -7.28 -18.26 8.64
CA GLU A 113 -6.50 -18.59 7.46
C GLU A 113 -6.49 -17.39 6.51
N TYR A 114 -5.29 -16.91 6.20
CA TYR A 114 -5.05 -15.77 5.32
C TYR A 114 -4.38 -16.27 4.05
N LYS A 115 -5.14 -16.33 2.97
CA LYS A 115 -4.60 -16.69 1.64
C LYS A 115 -3.73 -15.56 1.14
N LEU A 116 -2.57 -15.89 0.61
CA LEU A 116 -1.64 -14.93 0.06
C LEU A 116 -1.79 -14.86 -1.45
N GLU A 117 -1.93 -13.65 -1.95
CA GLU A 117 -1.96 -13.38 -3.38
C GLU A 117 -0.56 -13.46 -3.97
N GLN A 118 -0.49 -13.60 -5.28
CA GLN A 118 0.78 -13.59 -6.04
C GLN A 118 1.49 -12.25 -5.82
N LYS A 119 2.81 -12.29 -5.80
CA LYS A 119 3.69 -11.14 -5.55
C LYS A 119 3.53 -10.50 -4.16
N SER A 120 2.82 -11.15 -3.25
CA SER A 120 2.75 -10.70 -1.85
C SER A 120 4.11 -10.86 -1.19
N LEU A 121 4.51 -9.86 -0.41
CA LEU A 121 5.70 -9.88 0.43
C LEU A 121 5.29 -10.33 1.83
N VAL A 122 5.82 -11.46 2.28
CA VAL A 122 5.52 -12.02 3.59
C VAL A 122 6.42 -11.39 4.65
N ASN A 123 5.82 -10.87 5.71
CA ASN A 123 6.51 -10.14 6.77
C ASN A 123 6.73 -10.96 8.04
N VAL A 124 6.20 -12.18 8.08
CA VAL A 124 6.25 -13.05 9.26
C VAL A 124 7.00 -14.34 8.97
N THR A 125 7.54 -14.95 10.02
CA THR A 125 8.24 -16.23 9.95
C THR A 125 7.42 -17.34 10.61
N ASP A 126 7.67 -18.57 10.20
CA ASP A 126 6.99 -19.74 10.79
C ASP A 126 7.27 -19.83 12.30
N GLY A 127 6.24 -20.13 13.09
CA GLY A 127 6.31 -20.17 14.56
C GLY A 127 6.35 -18.82 15.27
N GLN A 128 6.39 -17.69 14.56
CA GLN A 128 6.38 -16.34 15.16
C GLN A 128 5.09 -16.10 15.93
N SER A 129 5.21 -15.51 17.13
CA SER A 129 4.04 -15.04 17.88
C SER A 129 3.60 -13.68 17.36
N ILE A 130 2.30 -13.54 17.10
CA ILE A 130 1.69 -12.31 16.59
C ILE A 130 0.51 -11.88 17.46
N GLU A 131 0.22 -10.60 17.40
CA GLU A 131 -0.94 -9.98 18.04
C GLU A 131 -1.96 -9.48 17.02
N ILE A 132 -3.11 -9.04 17.53
CA ILE A 132 -4.16 -8.45 16.67
C ILE A 132 -3.62 -7.13 16.09
N GLY A 133 -3.74 -6.96 14.78
CA GLY A 133 -3.26 -5.78 14.06
C GLY A 133 -1.87 -5.94 13.43
N ASP A 134 -1.13 -7.00 13.75
CA ASP A 134 0.17 -7.26 13.11
C ASP A 134 0.04 -7.53 11.61
N VAL A 135 0.97 -6.99 10.84
CA VAL A 135 1.02 -7.16 9.39
C VAL A 135 1.64 -8.50 9.03
N LEU A 136 0.85 -9.41 8.48
CA LEU A 136 1.27 -10.73 8.02
C LEU A 136 1.98 -10.68 6.67
N ALA A 137 1.39 -9.94 5.74
CA ALA A 137 1.93 -9.77 4.40
C ALA A 137 1.52 -8.41 3.80
N ARG A 138 2.24 -7.98 2.77
CA ARG A 138 1.93 -6.78 1.99
C ARG A 138 1.77 -7.16 0.54
N ILE A 139 0.68 -6.74 -0.07
CA ILE A 139 0.41 -6.90 -1.49
C ILE A 139 0.79 -5.59 -2.17
N PRO A 140 1.85 -5.54 -3.01
CA PRO A 140 2.17 -4.35 -3.76
C PRO A 140 1.01 -4.00 -4.70
N LYS A 141 0.52 -2.76 -4.63
CA LYS A 141 -0.41 -2.26 -5.64
C LYS A 141 0.37 -2.06 -6.92
N GLU A 142 0.13 -2.92 -7.89
CA GLU A 142 0.61 -2.65 -9.24
C GLU A 142 0.00 -1.31 -9.67
N SER A 143 0.84 -0.27 -9.74
CA SER A 143 0.41 0.92 -10.45
C SER A 143 0.17 0.45 -11.88
N SER A 144 -1.06 0.58 -12.38
CA SER A 144 -1.47 0.21 -13.75
C SER A 144 -0.67 0.91 -14.85
N LYS A 145 0.25 1.76 -14.46
CA LYS A 145 1.27 2.38 -15.27
C LYS A 145 2.61 1.73 -14.92
N THR A 146 2.96 0.71 -15.66
CA THR A 146 4.35 0.26 -15.76
C THR A 146 5.15 1.50 -16.16
N ARG A 147 5.83 2.12 -15.22
CA ARG A 147 6.80 3.17 -15.49
C ARG A 147 8.04 2.51 -16.04
N ASP A 148 7.90 1.97 -17.23
CA ASP A 148 9.06 1.53 -17.99
C ASP A 148 9.78 2.79 -18.44
N ILE A 149 10.88 3.09 -17.75
CA ILE A 149 11.77 4.19 -18.13
C ILE A 149 12.45 3.72 -19.40
N THR A 150 12.00 4.25 -20.53
CA THR A 150 12.62 4.01 -21.82
C THR A 150 14.09 4.38 -21.73
N GLY A 151 14.97 3.38 -21.88
CA GLY A 151 16.42 3.56 -21.86
C GLY A 151 17.04 3.37 -23.24
N GLY A 152 18.37 3.47 -23.34
CA GLY A 152 19.13 3.24 -24.55
C GLY A 152 18.85 4.26 -25.67
N LEU A 153 18.97 3.82 -26.92
CA LEU A 153 18.81 4.68 -28.11
C LEU A 153 17.46 5.43 -28.18
N PRO A 154 16.30 4.83 -27.88
CA PRO A 154 15.04 5.58 -27.87
C PRO A 154 15.05 6.76 -26.89
N ARG A 155 15.63 6.59 -25.70
CA ARG A 155 15.73 7.68 -24.73
C ARG A 155 16.65 8.79 -25.19
N VAL A 156 17.76 8.44 -25.84
CA VAL A 156 18.68 9.41 -26.43
C VAL A 156 17.97 10.24 -27.50
N ALA A 157 17.22 9.58 -28.39
CA ALA A 157 16.42 10.27 -29.42
C ALA A 157 15.41 11.23 -28.80
N ASP A 158 14.65 10.80 -27.78
CA ASP A 158 13.67 11.64 -27.09
C ASP A 158 14.30 12.89 -26.46
N LEU A 159 15.52 12.76 -25.90
CA LEU A 159 16.23 13.88 -25.29
C LEU A 159 16.77 14.87 -26.34
N PHE A 160 17.35 14.36 -27.44
CA PHE A 160 17.88 15.22 -28.52
C PHE A 160 16.79 15.91 -29.32
N GLU A 161 15.64 15.24 -29.53
CA GLU A 161 14.49 15.85 -30.20
C GLU A 161 13.63 16.69 -29.27
N ALA A 162 13.96 16.76 -27.97
CA ALA A 162 13.21 17.47 -26.93
C ALA A 162 11.72 17.09 -26.91
N ARG A 163 11.41 15.78 -27.09
CA ARG A 163 10.04 15.28 -27.05
C ARG A 163 9.43 15.47 -25.67
N GLN A 164 8.16 15.87 -25.63
CA GLN A 164 7.43 15.97 -24.39
C GLN A 164 7.26 14.57 -23.77
N PRO A 165 7.57 14.40 -22.46
CA PRO A 165 7.34 13.15 -21.76
C PRO A 165 5.84 12.84 -21.68
N LYS A 166 5.49 11.56 -21.58
CA LYS A 166 4.07 11.10 -21.46
C LYS A 166 3.39 11.65 -20.21
N GLU A 167 4.15 11.84 -19.14
CA GLU A 167 3.70 12.45 -17.89
C GLU A 167 4.61 13.66 -17.58
N VAL A 168 4.10 14.83 -17.87
CA VAL A 168 4.83 16.10 -17.67
C VAL A 168 4.58 16.61 -16.26
N ALA A 169 5.64 17.03 -15.56
CA ALA A 169 5.49 17.80 -14.33
C ALA A 169 4.88 19.17 -14.66
N ILE A 170 3.97 19.60 -13.80
CA ILE A 170 3.39 20.94 -13.88
C ILE A 170 4.34 21.90 -13.20
N LEU A 171 4.89 22.83 -13.97
CA LEU A 171 5.81 23.86 -13.49
C LEU A 171 5.08 25.19 -13.36
N ALA A 172 5.47 25.99 -12.37
CA ALA A 172 4.97 27.35 -12.22
C ALA A 172 5.60 28.25 -13.30
N GLU A 173 4.77 28.89 -14.11
CA GLU A 173 5.23 29.84 -15.16
C GLU A 173 5.47 31.24 -14.60
N ILE A 174 4.84 31.57 -13.49
CA ILE A 174 4.99 32.86 -12.81
C ILE A 174 5.44 32.70 -11.35
N SER A 175 6.12 33.72 -10.83
CA SER A 175 6.41 33.81 -9.39
C SER A 175 5.22 34.39 -8.65
N GLY A 176 4.77 33.74 -7.58
CA GLY A 176 3.59 34.21 -6.86
C GLY A 176 3.27 33.39 -5.62
N VAL A 177 2.12 33.68 -5.02
CA VAL A 177 1.58 32.96 -3.86
C VAL A 177 0.65 31.86 -4.33
N VAL A 178 0.85 30.65 -3.83
CA VAL A 178 0.02 29.48 -4.12
C VAL A 178 -1.23 29.49 -3.24
N SER A 179 -2.40 29.31 -3.84
CA SER A 179 -3.65 29.12 -3.14
C SER A 179 -4.44 27.93 -3.72
N TRP A 180 -5.36 27.40 -2.95
CA TRP A 180 -6.22 26.32 -3.38
C TRP A 180 -7.52 26.87 -3.95
N GLY A 181 -7.82 26.51 -5.18
CA GLY A 181 -9.10 26.81 -5.81
C GLY A 181 -10.17 25.76 -5.53
N LYS A 182 -11.39 26.00 -6.02
CA LYS A 182 -12.51 25.06 -5.85
C LYS A 182 -12.23 23.70 -6.49
N GLU A 183 -12.56 22.63 -5.78
CA GLU A 183 -12.50 21.28 -6.33
C GLU A 183 -13.51 21.08 -7.47
N THR A 184 -13.05 20.46 -8.55
CA THR A 184 -13.90 20.18 -9.71
C THR A 184 -13.72 18.71 -10.12
N LYS A 185 -14.78 17.90 -10.03
CA LYS A 185 -14.80 16.49 -10.50
C LYS A 185 -13.58 15.66 -10.07
N GLY A 186 -13.21 15.70 -8.77
CA GLY A 186 -12.11 14.92 -8.21
C GLY A 186 -10.71 15.44 -8.51
N LYS A 187 -10.59 16.65 -9.07
CA LYS A 187 -9.31 17.35 -9.29
C LYS A 187 -9.20 18.55 -8.38
N ARG A 188 -8.07 18.70 -7.70
CA ARG A 188 -7.73 19.91 -6.97
C ARG A 188 -7.10 20.93 -7.90
N ARG A 189 -7.55 22.19 -7.78
CA ARG A 189 -7.03 23.31 -8.55
C ARG A 189 -6.03 24.10 -7.71
N LEU A 190 -4.83 24.30 -8.24
CA LEU A 190 -3.85 25.23 -7.71
C LEU A 190 -3.97 26.56 -8.43
N VAL A 191 -4.02 27.65 -7.68
CA VAL A 191 -4.06 29.02 -8.20
C VAL A 191 -2.77 29.71 -7.77
N LEU A 192 -2.06 30.27 -8.73
CA LEU A 192 -0.88 31.10 -8.52
C LEU A 192 -1.26 32.56 -8.72
N THR A 193 -1.13 33.37 -7.66
CA THR A 193 -1.39 34.82 -7.72
C THR A 193 -0.04 35.55 -7.76
N GLY A 194 0.25 36.15 -8.90
CA GLY A 194 1.45 36.97 -9.09
C GLY A 194 1.35 38.35 -8.43
N LYS A 195 2.47 39.07 -8.31
CA LYS A 195 2.54 40.42 -7.75
C LYS A 195 1.68 41.45 -8.50
N GLU A 196 1.34 41.17 -9.75
CA GLU A 196 0.54 42.03 -10.61
C GLU A 196 -0.96 41.68 -10.61
N GLY A 197 -1.40 40.82 -9.69
CA GLY A 197 -2.80 40.43 -9.57
C GLY A 197 -3.33 39.51 -10.70
N LYS A 198 -2.47 38.98 -11.56
CA LYS A 198 -2.83 37.98 -12.55
C LYS A 198 -2.94 36.61 -11.88
N GLU A 199 -4.12 36.00 -11.99
CA GLU A 199 -4.36 34.63 -11.55
C GLU A 199 -4.11 33.67 -12.70
N GLU A 200 -3.19 32.73 -12.54
CA GLU A 200 -3.01 31.63 -13.47
C GLU A 200 -3.47 30.33 -12.82
N ILE A 201 -4.33 29.61 -13.50
CA ILE A 201 -4.94 28.37 -13.00
C ILE A 201 -4.22 27.21 -13.66
N THR A 202 -3.47 26.44 -12.88
CA THR A 202 -2.84 25.21 -13.32
C THR A 202 -3.75 24.01 -12.99
N ARG A 203 -4.02 23.16 -13.99
CA ARG A 203 -4.86 21.97 -13.87
C ARG A 203 -4.11 20.74 -13.45
#